data_38713de55e3a56987e2ec77997f692b3
#
_entry.id   38713de55e3a56987e2ec77997f692b3
#
_cell.length_a   1.000
_cell.length_b   1.000
_cell.length_c   1.000
_cell.angle_alpha   90.00
_cell.angle_beta   90.00
_cell.angle_gamma   90.00
#
_symmetry.space_group_name_H-M   'P 1'
#
loop_
_entity.id
_entity.type
_entity.pdbx_description
1 polymer ?
#
loop_
_entity_poly.entity_id
_entity_poly.type
_entity_poly.pdbx_seq_one_letter_code
_entity_poly.pdbx_strand_id
1 'polypeptide(L)'
;MVSTIVHQLTRDLTMEEIEKCGLGAYYIDHTVGIWPQAAGGIPFNACEFQSKGDPITDLFEDLAAEQKARATYDNILRVVGNTPEIANPIRFLRAREVVHFQRFGEALRSIQENLDAKNFYAFNPSFDNPCTASCKECNS
;
A
#
# COMPACT_ATOMS: atom_id res chain seq x y z
N MET A 1 2.27 -7.35 10.71
CA MET A 1 1.09 -7.44 11.61
C MET A 1 -0.02 -8.28 11.01
N VAL A 2 -0.64 -7.94 9.88
CA VAL A 2 -1.74 -8.73 9.28
C VAL A 2 -1.31 -10.18 9.02
N SER A 3 -0.18 -10.40 8.35
CA SER A 3 0.36 -11.75 8.10
C SER A 3 0.59 -12.55 9.39
N THR A 4 1.01 -11.90 10.46
CA THR A 4 1.20 -12.53 11.78
C THR A 4 -0.14 -12.97 12.36
N ILE A 5 -1.18 -12.15 12.26
CA ILE A 5 -2.53 -12.51 12.72
C ILE A 5 -3.04 -13.71 11.94
N VAL A 6 -2.94 -13.67 10.60
CA VAL A 6 -3.38 -14.77 9.73
C VAL A 6 -2.64 -16.05 10.10
N HIS A 7 -1.30 -15.99 10.27
CA HIS A 7 -0.51 -17.15 10.68
C HIS A 7 -0.95 -17.69 12.04
N GLN A 8 -1.13 -16.84 13.05
CA GLN A 8 -1.54 -17.26 14.39
C GLN A 8 -2.92 -17.91 14.41
N LEU A 9 -3.84 -17.44 13.58
CA LEU A 9 -5.20 -17.98 13.50
C LEU A 9 -5.28 -19.29 12.71
N THR A 10 -4.32 -19.58 11.86
CA THR A 10 -4.41 -20.67 10.87
C THR A 10 -3.28 -21.70 10.98
N ARG A 11 -2.30 -21.49 11.86
CA ARG A 11 -1.11 -22.35 11.98
C ARG A 11 -1.40 -23.81 12.29
N ASP A 12 -2.54 -24.09 12.92
CA ASP A 12 -2.92 -25.44 13.34
C ASP A 12 -3.94 -26.08 12.39
N LEU A 13 -4.30 -25.39 11.29
CA LEU A 13 -5.23 -25.91 10.27
C LEU A 13 -4.49 -26.76 9.24
N THR A 14 -5.17 -27.82 8.80
CA THR A 14 -4.72 -28.65 7.66
C THR A 14 -5.14 -28.01 6.33
N MET A 15 -4.47 -28.38 5.23
CA MET A 15 -4.90 -27.94 3.89
C MET A 15 -6.32 -28.39 3.56
N GLU A 16 -6.73 -29.57 3.99
CA GLU A 16 -8.09 -30.08 3.80
C GLU A 16 -9.14 -29.16 4.45
N GLU A 17 -8.87 -28.68 5.67
CA GLU A 17 -9.75 -27.74 6.37
C GLU A 17 -9.79 -26.37 5.68
N ILE A 18 -8.64 -25.89 5.22
CA ILE A 18 -8.52 -24.63 4.46
C ILE A 18 -9.28 -24.70 3.14
N GLU A 19 -9.12 -25.79 2.39
CA GLU A 19 -9.84 -26.02 1.12
C GLU A 19 -11.34 -26.14 1.33
N LYS A 20 -11.78 -26.87 2.37
CA LYS A 20 -13.19 -27.01 2.74
C LYS A 20 -13.84 -25.67 3.05
N CYS A 21 -13.07 -24.71 3.56
CA CYS A 21 -13.53 -23.33 3.78
C CYS A 21 -13.47 -22.45 2.52
N GLY A 22 -13.03 -22.97 1.38
CA GLY A 22 -12.88 -22.20 0.13
C GLY A 22 -11.68 -21.25 0.12
N LEU A 23 -10.71 -21.45 1.00
CA LEU A 23 -9.56 -20.57 1.20
C LEU A 23 -8.25 -21.10 0.57
N GLY A 24 -8.28 -22.22 -0.16
CA GLY A 24 -7.11 -22.86 -0.72
C GLY A 24 -6.24 -21.93 -1.59
N ALA A 25 -6.86 -21.02 -2.35
CA ALA A 25 -6.11 -20.07 -3.18
C ALA A 25 -5.21 -19.10 -2.39
N TYR A 26 -5.44 -18.96 -1.08
CA TYR A 26 -4.69 -18.06 -0.20
C TYR A 26 -3.60 -18.75 0.61
N TYR A 27 -3.36 -20.05 0.37
CA TYR A 27 -2.41 -20.85 1.10
C TYR A 27 -1.58 -21.73 0.19
N ILE A 28 -0.33 -21.99 0.61
CA ILE A 28 0.56 -22.98 -0.01
C ILE A 28 0.94 -24.02 1.04
N ASP A 29 0.81 -25.29 0.68
CA ASP A 29 1.31 -26.44 1.43
C ASP A 29 2.72 -26.79 0.95
N HIS A 30 3.70 -26.64 1.85
CA HIS A 30 5.07 -27.05 1.66
C HIS A 30 5.39 -28.39 2.35
N THR A 31 4.39 -29.17 2.70
CA THR A 31 4.46 -30.46 3.42
C THR A 31 4.91 -30.38 4.89
N VAL A 32 5.86 -29.51 5.20
CA VAL A 32 6.34 -29.25 6.56
C VAL A 32 5.78 -27.97 7.17
N GLY A 33 5.00 -27.24 6.40
CA GLY A 33 4.32 -26.02 6.83
C GLY A 33 3.40 -25.46 5.77
N ILE A 34 2.27 -24.94 6.22
CA ILE A 34 1.25 -24.29 5.40
C ILE A 34 1.38 -22.78 5.61
N TRP A 35 1.53 -22.04 4.51
CA TRP A 35 1.82 -20.61 4.56
C TRP A 35 0.79 -19.80 3.79
N PRO A 36 0.32 -18.66 4.34
CA PRO A 36 -0.52 -17.75 3.59
C PRO A 36 0.24 -17.08 2.45
N GLN A 37 -0.44 -16.90 1.33
CA GLN A 37 0.07 -16.20 0.16
C GLN A 37 -0.95 -15.19 -0.37
N ALA A 38 -0.49 -14.26 -1.22
CA ALA A 38 -1.40 -13.46 -2.03
C ALA A 38 -2.07 -14.34 -3.08
N ALA A 39 -3.38 -14.19 -3.29
CA ALA A 39 -4.11 -14.98 -4.29
C ALA A 39 -3.55 -14.84 -5.72
N GLY A 40 -2.93 -13.71 -6.04
CA GLY A 40 -2.23 -13.47 -7.31
C GLY A 40 -0.87 -14.15 -7.43
N GLY A 41 -0.33 -14.71 -6.35
CA GLY A 41 0.94 -15.46 -6.34
C GLY A 41 2.20 -14.63 -6.60
N ILE A 42 2.11 -13.31 -6.75
CA ILE A 42 3.24 -12.43 -7.02
C ILE A 42 3.57 -11.62 -5.78
N PRO A 43 4.68 -11.90 -5.07
CA PRO A 43 5.02 -11.18 -3.84
C PRO A 43 5.52 -9.75 -4.10
N PHE A 44 6.13 -9.49 -5.25
CA PHE A 44 6.68 -8.20 -5.63
C PHE A 44 6.81 -8.08 -7.16
N ASN A 45 6.28 -6.99 -7.70
CA ASN A 45 6.41 -6.68 -9.12
C ASN A 45 6.50 -5.15 -9.31
N ALA A 46 7.66 -4.66 -9.73
CA ALA A 46 7.91 -3.24 -9.93
C ALA A 46 7.00 -2.62 -11.03
N CYS A 47 6.50 -3.44 -11.97
CA CYS A 47 5.57 -2.97 -12.99
C CYS A 47 4.22 -2.53 -12.42
N GLU A 48 3.89 -2.94 -11.19
CA GLU A 48 2.65 -2.56 -10.49
C GLU A 48 2.79 -1.25 -9.72
N PHE A 49 3.98 -0.70 -9.64
CA PHE A 49 4.19 0.59 -8.98
C PHE A 49 3.53 1.72 -9.78
N GLN A 50 2.75 2.50 -9.11
CA GLN A 50 2.07 3.65 -9.71
C GLN A 50 2.85 4.95 -9.60
N SER A 51 4.04 4.91 -8.99
CA SER A 51 4.92 6.06 -8.86
C SER A 51 5.30 6.63 -10.23
N LYS A 52 5.23 7.94 -10.35
CA LYS A 52 5.61 8.70 -11.54
C LYS A 52 6.94 9.44 -11.38
N GLY A 53 7.49 9.48 -10.14
CA GLY A 53 8.65 10.28 -9.82
C GLY A 53 8.35 11.78 -9.71
N ASP A 54 7.09 12.17 -9.80
CA ASP A 54 6.63 13.52 -9.51
C ASP A 54 6.09 13.58 -8.08
N PRO A 55 6.74 14.34 -7.17
CA PRO A 55 6.37 14.34 -5.76
C PRO A 55 4.92 14.74 -5.48
N ILE A 56 4.35 15.65 -6.29
CA ILE A 56 2.96 16.07 -6.11
C ILE A 56 2.02 14.94 -6.50
N THR A 57 2.21 14.36 -7.68
CA THR A 57 1.39 13.26 -8.19
C THR A 57 1.47 12.05 -7.26
N ASP A 58 2.68 11.68 -6.86
CA ASP A 58 2.91 10.50 -6.02
C ASP A 58 2.29 10.70 -4.63
N LEU A 59 2.36 11.90 -4.04
CA LEU A 59 1.72 12.20 -2.75
C LEU A 59 0.18 12.22 -2.82
N PHE A 60 -0.41 12.62 -3.93
CA PHE A 60 -1.86 12.47 -4.12
C PHE A 60 -2.28 11.00 -4.18
N GLU A 61 -1.49 10.16 -4.83
CA GLU A 61 -1.74 8.71 -4.86
C GLU A 61 -1.58 8.08 -3.48
N ASP A 62 -0.54 8.47 -2.72
CA ASP A 62 -0.34 8.04 -1.34
C ASP A 62 -1.53 8.44 -0.45
N LEU A 63 -2.01 9.69 -0.54
CA LEU A 63 -3.19 10.14 0.20
C LEU A 63 -4.43 9.31 -0.14
N ALA A 64 -4.62 8.99 -1.42
CA ALA A 64 -5.72 8.15 -1.87
C ALA A 64 -5.57 6.71 -1.35
N ALA A 65 -4.36 6.16 -1.35
CA ALA A 65 -4.05 4.83 -0.85
C ALA A 65 -4.36 4.70 0.64
N GLU A 66 -3.97 5.67 1.47
CA GLU A 66 -4.25 5.69 2.91
C GLU A 66 -5.77 5.73 3.21
N GLN A 67 -6.54 6.48 2.42
CA GLN A 67 -8.00 6.51 2.57
C GLN A 67 -8.65 5.20 2.12
N LYS A 68 -8.16 4.57 1.07
CA LYS A 68 -8.61 3.23 0.64
C LYS A 68 -8.32 2.20 1.73
N ALA A 69 -7.11 2.20 2.30
CA ALA A 69 -6.73 1.31 3.40
C ALA A 69 -7.62 1.52 4.63
N ARG A 70 -7.85 2.75 5.06
CA ARG A 70 -8.77 3.07 6.16
C ARG A 70 -10.17 2.53 5.91
N ALA A 71 -10.72 2.73 4.72
CA ALA A 71 -12.05 2.23 4.35
C ALA A 71 -12.08 0.68 4.32
N THR A 72 -10.99 0.05 3.91
CA THR A 72 -10.85 -1.42 3.95
C THR A 72 -10.87 -1.93 5.38
N TYR A 73 -10.15 -1.29 6.31
CA TYR A 73 -10.20 -1.67 7.72
C TYR A 73 -11.58 -1.45 8.35
N ASP A 74 -12.31 -0.39 7.99
CA ASP A 74 -13.70 -0.20 8.42
C ASP A 74 -14.60 -1.36 7.94
N ASN A 75 -14.41 -1.83 6.71
CA ASN A 75 -15.15 -2.98 6.18
C ASN A 75 -14.78 -4.28 6.90
N ILE A 76 -13.49 -4.52 7.17
CA ILE A 76 -13.05 -5.68 7.93
C ILE A 76 -13.66 -5.67 9.32
N LEU A 77 -13.61 -4.55 10.04
CA LEU A 77 -14.18 -4.41 11.38
C LEU A 77 -15.69 -4.69 11.40
N ARG A 78 -16.41 -4.32 10.35
CA ARG A 78 -17.84 -4.63 10.21
C ARG A 78 -18.10 -6.13 10.06
N VAL A 79 -17.22 -6.84 9.36
CA VAL A 79 -17.34 -8.29 9.12
C VAL A 79 -16.91 -9.11 10.33
N VAL A 80 -15.79 -8.75 10.96
CA VAL A 80 -15.26 -9.53 12.10
C VAL A 80 -16.01 -9.27 13.41
N GLY A 81 -16.85 -8.25 13.47
CA GLY A 81 -17.71 -7.97 14.63
C GLY A 81 -16.89 -7.71 15.90
N ASN A 82 -17.24 -8.42 16.96
CA ASN A 82 -16.64 -8.25 18.28
C ASN A 82 -15.57 -9.30 18.64
N THR A 83 -14.88 -9.87 17.65
CA THR A 83 -13.76 -10.78 17.89
C THR A 83 -12.51 -9.99 18.27
N PRO A 84 -12.15 -9.83 19.56
CA PRO A 84 -11.13 -8.86 20.00
C PRO A 84 -9.75 -9.17 19.42
N GLU A 85 -9.43 -10.44 19.24
CA GLU A 85 -8.15 -10.92 18.72
C GLU A 85 -7.86 -10.40 17.30
N ILE A 86 -8.92 -10.16 16.53
CA ILE A 86 -8.84 -9.61 15.17
C ILE A 86 -9.15 -8.11 15.19
N ALA A 87 -10.22 -7.73 15.87
CA ALA A 87 -10.73 -6.36 15.82
C ALA A 87 -9.75 -5.34 16.42
N ASN A 88 -9.06 -5.68 17.52
CA ASN A 88 -8.15 -4.73 18.16
C ASN A 88 -6.92 -4.39 17.29
N PRO A 89 -6.19 -5.36 16.72
CA PRO A 89 -5.12 -5.05 15.77
C PRO A 89 -5.59 -4.27 14.54
N ILE A 90 -6.78 -4.58 14.01
CA ILE A 90 -7.32 -3.86 12.85
C ILE A 90 -7.71 -2.42 13.22
N ARG A 91 -8.28 -2.17 14.41
CA ARG A 91 -8.52 -0.82 14.91
C ARG A 91 -7.23 -0.01 15.04
N PHE A 92 -6.17 -0.66 15.50
CA PHE A 92 -4.85 -0.02 15.57
C PHE A 92 -4.34 0.36 14.18
N LEU A 93 -4.38 -0.56 13.21
CA LEU A 93 -3.98 -0.26 11.82
C LEU A 93 -4.81 0.88 11.24
N ARG A 94 -6.14 0.83 11.40
CA ARG A 94 -7.04 1.90 10.96
C ARG A 94 -6.66 3.27 11.52
N ALA A 95 -6.29 3.34 12.80
CA ALA A 95 -5.84 4.58 13.42
C ALA A 95 -4.50 5.07 12.82
N ARG A 96 -3.63 4.14 12.42
CA ARG A 96 -2.36 4.48 11.74
C ARG A 96 -2.59 5.15 10.40
N GLU A 97 -3.59 4.73 9.62
CA GLU A 97 -3.88 5.32 8.31
C GLU A 97 -4.30 6.80 8.42
N VAL A 98 -4.95 7.19 9.52
CA VAL A 98 -5.24 8.62 9.78
C VAL A 98 -3.96 9.43 9.95
N VAL A 99 -2.98 8.88 10.67
CA VAL A 99 -1.67 9.54 10.89
C VAL A 99 -0.86 9.60 9.59
N HIS A 100 -0.86 8.53 8.80
CA HIS A 100 -0.18 8.48 7.50
C HIS A 100 -0.77 9.52 6.55
N PHE A 101 -2.08 9.55 6.41
CA PHE A 101 -2.78 10.55 5.60
C PHE A 101 -2.39 11.98 6.00
N GLN A 102 -2.36 12.27 7.30
CA GLN A 102 -1.94 13.58 7.78
C GLN A 102 -0.50 13.90 7.36
N ARG A 103 0.43 12.97 7.53
CA ARG A 103 1.84 13.17 7.18
C ARG A 103 2.07 13.37 5.69
N PHE A 104 1.40 12.60 4.84
CA PHE A 104 1.45 12.82 3.39
C PHE A 104 0.83 14.17 2.99
N GLY A 105 -0.26 14.57 3.65
CA GLY A 105 -0.86 15.90 3.44
C GLY A 105 0.06 17.04 3.86
N GLU A 106 0.77 16.89 4.97
CA GLU A 106 1.79 17.87 5.42
C GLU A 106 2.96 17.94 4.45
N ALA A 107 3.43 16.79 3.94
CA ALA A 107 4.49 16.74 2.94
C ALA A 107 4.05 17.40 1.62
N LEU A 108 2.84 17.10 1.15
CA LEU A 108 2.28 17.71 -0.05
C LEU A 108 2.21 19.24 0.08
N ARG A 109 1.70 19.74 1.21
CA ARG A 109 1.64 21.17 1.49
C ARG A 109 3.03 21.79 1.51
N SER A 110 4.01 21.16 2.17
CA SER A 110 5.40 21.66 2.20
C SER A 110 6.01 21.77 0.82
N ILE A 111 5.76 20.79 -0.06
CA ILE A 111 6.24 20.85 -1.45
C ILE A 111 5.54 21.99 -2.20
N GLN A 112 4.23 22.11 -2.06
CA GLN A 112 3.46 23.18 -2.72
C GLN A 112 3.87 24.58 -2.26
N GLU A 113 4.19 24.76 -0.97
CA GLU A 113 4.68 26.04 -0.43
C GLU A 113 6.08 26.40 -0.96
N ASN A 114 6.90 25.39 -1.27
CA ASN A 114 8.25 25.58 -1.83
C ASN A 114 8.28 25.75 -3.35
N LEU A 115 7.22 25.35 -4.03
CA LEU A 115 7.05 25.67 -5.45
C LEU A 115 6.69 27.16 -5.57
N ASP A 116 7.26 27.85 -6.54
CA ASP A 116 6.94 29.25 -6.78
C ASP A 116 5.42 29.42 -6.87
N ALA A 117 4.85 30.14 -5.91
CA ALA A 117 3.41 30.26 -5.67
C ALA A 117 2.58 30.77 -6.86
N LYS A 118 3.21 31.14 -7.94
CA LYS A 118 2.54 31.72 -9.09
C LYS A 118 1.95 30.71 -10.08
N ASN A 119 2.38 29.42 -10.00
CA ASN A 119 1.96 28.41 -10.97
C ASN A 119 1.81 27.01 -10.34
N PHE A 120 0.77 26.84 -9.58
CA PHE A 120 0.54 25.62 -8.80
C PHE A 120 -0.15 24.48 -9.51
N TYR A 121 -0.43 24.56 -10.76
CA TYR A 121 -1.29 23.61 -11.44
C TYR A 121 -0.57 22.32 -11.78
N ALA A 122 -0.40 21.43 -10.82
CA ALA A 122 0.13 20.08 -11.05
C ALA A 122 1.37 20.08 -11.99
N PHE A 123 2.14 21.14 -11.92
CA PHE A 123 3.22 21.44 -12.82
C PHE A 123 4.53 21.04 -12.16
N ASN A 124 5.30 20.20 -12.79
CA ASN A 124 6.61 19.83 -12.31
C ASN A 124 7.67 20.67 -13.05
N PRO A 125 8.32 21.65 -12.39
CA PRO A 125 9.32 22.51 -13.03
C PRO A 125 10.50 21.75 -13.64
N SER A 126 10.73 20.50 -13.24
CA SER A 126 11.81 19.69 -13.81
C SER A 126 11.59 19.34 -15.28
N PHE A 127 10.35 19.38 -15.77
CA PHE A 127 10.06 19.17 -17.18
C PHE A 127 10.37 20.37 -18.07
N ASP A 128 10.49 21.56 -17.49
CA ASP A 128 10.77 22.79 -18.22
C ASP A 128 12.23 23.20 -18.22
N ASN A 129 13.07 22.45 -17.52
CA ASN A 129 14.49 22.69 -17.64
C ASN A 129 14.92 22.33 -19.06
N PRO A 130 15.38 23.32 -19.87
CA PRO A 130 15.94 23.01 -21.17
C PRO A 130 17.07 22.02 -20.94
N CYS A 131 17.07 20.92 -21.71
CA CYS A 131 18.19 19.99 -21.75
C CYS A 131 19.49 20.79 -21.78
N THR A 132 20.16 20.91 -20.64
CA THR A 132 21.51 21.47 -20.65
C THR A 132 22.34 20.51 -21.48
N ALA A 133 23.18 21.09 -22.34
CA ALA A 133 23.87 20.50 -23.48
C ALA A 133 24.73 19.25 -23.25
N SER A 134 24.49 18.46 -22.19
CA SER A 134 25.18 17.18 -21.94
C SER A 134 24.57 15.97 -22.67
N CYS A 135 23.44 16.15 -23.38
CA CYS A 135 22.87 15.07 -24.22
C CYS A 135 23.59 14.86 -25.56
N LYS A 136 24.76 15.47 -25.78
CA LYS A 136 25.53 15.26 -27.02
C LYS A 136 26.42 14.01 -27.01
N GLU A 137 26.50 13.30 -25.89
CA GLU A 137 27.41 12.14 -25.76
C GLU A 137 26.73 10.76 -25.82
N CYS A 138 25.43 10.70 -26.09
CA CYS A 138 24.73 9.41 -26.21
C CYS A 138 24.57 8.90 -27.65
N ASN A 139 25.21 9.50 -28.65
CA ASN A 139 25.19 9.04 -30.03
C ASN A 139 26.63 8.85 -30.57
N SER A 140 27.36 7.93 -29.97
CA SER A 140 28.55 7.34 -30.60
C SER A 140 28.66 5.86 -30.22
#